data_a2eec1fda32458835e38d7c4b0b06af0
#
_entry.id   a2eec1fda32458835e38d7c4b0b06af0
#
_cell.length_a   1.000
_cell.length_b   1.000
_cell.length_c   1.000
_cell.angle_alpha   90.00
_cell.angle_beta   90.00
_cell.angle_gamma   90.00
#
_symmetry.space_group_name_H-M   'P 1'
#
loop_
_entity.id
_entity.type
_entity.pdbx_description
1 polymer ?
#
loop_
_entity_poly.entity_id
_entity_poly.type
_entity_poly.pdbx_seq_one_letter_code
_entity_poly.pdbx_strand_id
1 'polypeptide(L)'
;APSTTFTIGIDTPKVVREKTKECADQFNILKVKLGRENDKEMIETIRSVTSLPIAVDANQGWTDKHYAIDMIHWLHEKGIVMIEQPMPKTQLDDIAWVTQQSPLPIFADESLQRLSDVAGLKGAFHGINIKLMKCTGMREGWKMVTLARALGMKVMVGCMTETSCACSAAAQFSPAVDFADLDGNLLIANDRFKGMEVIKGKITLP
;
A
#
# COMPACT_ATOMS: atom_id res chain seq x y z
N ALA A 1 3.85 2.96 -16.04
CA ALA A 1 3.33 2.16 -14.93
C ALA A 1 4.28 2.28 -13.74
N PRO A 2 3.77 2.37 -12.51
CA PRO A 2 4.61 2.36 -11.31
C PRO A 2 5.31 1.02 -11.13
N SER A 3 6.44 1.02 -10.40
CA SER A 3 7.03 -0.21 -9.87
C SER A 3 6.13 -0.79 -8.79
N THR A 4 6.09 -2.12 -8.66
CA THR A 4 5.43 -2.74 -7.51
C THR A 4 6.30 -2.62 -6.26
N THR A 5 5.68 -2.49 -5.11
CA THR A 5 6.33 -2.61 -3.81
C THR A 5 6.69 -4.07 -3.52
N PHE A 6 7.52 -4.27 -2.51
CA PHE A 6 7.72 -5.55 -1.83
C PHE A 6 7.49 -5.37 -0.33
N THR A 7 6.72 -6.27 0.26
CA THR A 7 6.25 -6.13 1.65
C THR A 7 7.26 -6.67 2.65
N ILE A 8 7.66 -5.80 3.58
CA ILE A 8 8.38 -6.15 4.81
C ILE A 8 7.36 -6.24 5.93
N GLY A 9 7.13 -7.45 6.42
CA GLY A 9 6.24 -7.71 7.55
C GLY A 9 6.86 -7.31 8.89
N ILE A 10 6.02 -7.23 9.92
CA ILE A 10 6.44 -6.96 11.30
C ILE A 10 7.19 -8.18 11.82
N ASP A 11 8.42 -7.98 12.28
CA ASP A 11 9.29 -9.02 12.84
C ASP A 11 10.35 -8.38 13.74
N THR A 12 11.27 -9.20 14.27
CA THR A 12 12.41 -8.72 15.03
C THR A 12 13.35 -7.86 14.18
N PRO A 13 14.08 -6.88 14.74
CA PRO A 13 15.00 -6.03 14.00
C PRO A 13 16.05 -6.82 13.19
N LYS A 14 16.48 -7.98 13.69
CA LYS A 14 17.43 -8.84 12.96
C LYS A 14 16.82 -9.37 11.67
N VAL A 15 15.62 -9.96 11.74
CA VAL A 15 14.92 -10.53 10.57
C VAL A 15 14.56 -9.42 9.57
N VAL A 16 14.05 -8.29 10.06
CA VAL A 16 13.73 -7.12 9.23
C VAL A 16 14.96 -6.63 8.47
N ARG A 17 16.11 -6.53 9.13
CA ARG A 17 17.37 -6.10 8.52
C ARG A 17 17.84 -7.06 7.42
N GLU A 18 17.81 -8.36 7.69
CA GLU A 18 18.20 -9.39 6.73
C GLU A 18 17.29 -9.35 5.51
N LYS A 19 15.98 -9.37 5.72
CA LYS A 19 15.00 -9.30 4.64
C LYS A 19 15.11 -8.02 3.81
N THR A 20 15.36 -6.89 4.46
CA THR A 20 15.57 -5.62 3.75
C THR A 20 16.81 -5.68 2.85
N LYS A 21 17.91 -6.26 3.30
CA LYS A 21 19.12 -6.45 2.48
C LYS A 21 18.86 -7.32 1.25
N GLU A 22 18.10 -8.41 1.41
CA GLU A 22 17.77 -9.32 0.32
C GLU A 22 16.90 -8.65 -0.77
N CYS A 23 16.02 -7.73 -0.35
CA CYS A 23 15.05 -7.10 -1.25
C CYS A 23 15.54 -5.78 -1.87
N ALA A 24 16.45 -5.07 -1.21
CA ALA A 24 16.82 -3.70 -1.59
C ALA A 24 17.38 -3.58 -3.02
N ASP A 25 18.07 -4.60 -3.51
CA ASP A 25 18.61 -4.62 -4.88
C ASP A 25 17.61 -5.12 -5.94
N GLN A 26 16.47 -5.65 -5.48
CA GLN A 26 15.47 -6.27 -6.35
C GLN A 26 14.24 -5.41 -6.58
N PHE A 27 14.01 -4.40 -5.74
CA PHE A 27 12.85 -3.53 -5.78
C PHE A 27 13.23 -2.05 -5.76
N ASN A 28 12.37 -1.20 -6.32
CA ASN A 28 12.57 0.26 -6.35
C ASN A 28 11.81 0.97 -5.23
N ILE A 29 10.91 0.29 -4.56
CA ILE A 29 10.09 0.78 -3.47
C ILE A 29 9.72 -0.40 -2.56
N LEU A 30 9.76 -0.18 -1.25
CA LEU A 30 9.34 -1.17 -0.26
C LEU A 30 8.00 -0.78 0.34
N LYS A 31 7.22 -1.77 0.78
CA LYS A 31 6.06 -1.57 1.65
C LYS A 31 6.39 -2.10 3.03
N VAL A 32 6.08 -1.34 4.07
CA VAL A 32 6.38 -1.73 5.45
C VAL A 32 5.08 -1.76 6.24
N LYS A 33 4.84 -2.89 6.89
CA LYS A 33 3.70 -3.07 7.79
C LYS A 33 4.02 -2.44 9.15
N LEU A 34 3.14 -1.55 9.60
CA LEU A 34 3.20 -0.85 10.88
C LEU A 34 1.88 -1.02 11.64
N GLY A 35 1.65 -0.19 12.66
CA GLY A 35 0.45 -0.21 13.50
C GLY A 35 0.66 -0.98 14.80
N ARG A 36 1.90 -1.04 15.27
CA ARG A 36 2.30 -1.68 16.53
C ARG A 36 3.19 -0.75 17.35
N GLU A 37 3.50 -1.16 18.57
CA GLU A 37 4.35 -0.37 19.48
C GLU A 37 5.78 -0.16 18.98
N ASN A 38 6.28 -1.05 18.11
CA ASN A 38 7.65 -1.02 17.57
C ASN A 38 7.78 -0.33 16.21
N ASP A 39 6.81 0.46 15.78
CA ASP A 39 6.76 1.10 14.45
C ASP A 39 8.02 1.91 14.13
N LYS A 40 8.50 2.71 15.10
CA LYS A 40 9.72 3.52 14.92
C LYS A 40 10.96 2.67 14.76
N GLU A 41 11.11 1.63 15.59
CA GLU A 41 12.24 0.69 15.50
C GLU A 41 12.28 -0.03 14.16
N MET A 42 11.11 -0.42 13.63
CA MET A 42 10.98 -1.01 12.29
C MET A 42 11.55 -0.10 11.21
N ILE A 43 11.10 1.15 11.16
CA ILE A 43 11.55 2.13 10.16
C ILE A 43 13.04 2.45 10.31
N GLU A 44 13.53 2.67 11.53
CA GLU A 44 14.94 2.95 11.77
C GLU A 44 15.83 1.76 11.38
N THR A 45 15.37 0.54 11.64
CA THR A 45 16.06 -0.68 11.21
C THR A 45 16.19 -0.74 9.69
N ILE A 46 15.10 -0.49 8.95
CA ILE A 46 15.09 -0.51 7.49
C ILE A 46 15.97 0.63 6.94
N ARG A 47 15.84 1.83 7.49
CA ARG A 47 16.65 2.99 7.08
C ARG A 47 18.15 2.83 7.32
N SER A 48 18.54 1.99 8.30
CA SER A 48 19.95 1.64 8.50
C SER A 48 20.54 0.78 7.35
N VAL A 49 19.68 0.24 6.48
CA VAL A 49 20.05 -0.67 5.38
C VAL A 49 19.87 -0.01 4.02
N THR A 50 18.80 0.76 3.82
CA THR A 50 18.46 1.29 2.50
C THR A 50 17.85 2.69 2.56
N SER A 51 18.08 3.47 1.48
CA SER A 51 17.43 4.76 1.23
C SER A 51 16.26 4.67 0.24
N LEU A 52 15.86 3.49 -0.19
CA LEU A 52 14.73 3.31 -1.10
C LEU A 52 13.47 4.00 -0.58
N PRO A 53 12.60 4.50 -1.47
CA PRO A 53 11.27 4.95 -1.08
C PRO A 53 10.50 3.85 -0.33
N ILE A 54 9.77 4.24 0.71
CA ILE A 54 8.95 3.31 1.51
C ILE A 54 7.51 3.80 1.50
N ALA A 55 6.59 2.89 1.16
CA ALA A 55 5.17 2.99 1.46
C ALA A 55 4.91 2.33 2.83
N VAL A 56 4.07 2.93 3.65
CA VAL A 56 3.69 2.38 4.96
C VAL A 56 2.23 1.95 4.94
N ASP A 57 1.97 0.78 5.50
CA ASP A 57 0.62 0.29 5.74
C ASP A 57 0.45 0.03 7.25
N ALA A 58 -0.34 0.87 7.90
CA ALA A 58 -0.59 0.77 9.33
C ALA A 58 -1.73 -0.17 9.68
N ASN A 59 -2.44 -0.71 8.70
CA ASN A 59 -3.54 -1.68 8.87
C ASN A 59 -4.49 -1.31 10.02
N GLN A 60 -4.95 -0.05 10.06
CA GLN A 60 -5.86 0.48 11.08
C GLN A 60 -5.26 0.55 12.50
N GLY A 61 -3.94 0.46 12.66
CA GLY A 61 -3.30 0.28 13.95
C GLY A 61 -3.23 1.52 14.84
N TRP A 62 -3.39 2.73 14.29
CA TRP A 62 -3.32 3.98 15.04
C TRP A 62 -4.72 4.47 15.40
N THR A 63 -5.11 4.35 16.65
CA THR A 63 -6.49 4.66 17.10
C THR A 63 -6.70 6.07 17.60
N ASP A 64 -5.63 6.80 17.89
CA ASP A 64 -5.64 8.21 18.30
C ASP A 64 -5.14 9.09 17.15
N LYS A 65 -5.93 10.10 16.76
CA LYS A 65 -5.63 10.96 15.61
C LYS A 65 -4.41 11.87 15.82
N HIS A 66 -4.15 12.29 17.06
CA HIS A 66 -2.98 13.12 17.36
C HIS A 66 -1.70 12.28 17.28
N TYR A 67 -1.75 11.05 17.81
CA TYR A 67 -0.66 10.10 17.61
C TYR A 67 -0.44 9.80 16.12
N ALA A 68 -1.51 9.57 15.37
CA ALA A 68 -1.43 9.25 13.94
C ALA A 68 -0.76 10.38 13.15
N ILE A 69 -1.15 11.65 13.37
CA ILE A 69 -0.55 12.78 12.64
C ILE A 69 0.91 13.02 13.06
N ASP A 70 1.25 12.88 14.34
CA ASP A 70 2.63 12.99 14.82
C ASP A 70 3.51 11.90 14.21
N MET A 71 3.01 10.66 14.15
CA MET A 71 3.71 9.56 13.49
C MET A 71 3.91 9.83 12.00
N ILE A 72 2.91 10.35 11.29
CA ILE A 72 3.00 10.68 9.87
C ILE A 72 4.05 11.77 9.61
N HIS A 73 4.13 12.81 10.44
CA HIS A 73 5.17 13.81 10.32
C HIS A 73 6.56 13.21 10.52
N TRP A 74 6.73 12.39 11.54
CA TRP A 74 7.99 11.69 11.76
C TRP A 74 8.36 10.76 10.59
N LEU A 75 7.40 10.04 10.04
CA LEU A 75 7.59 9.18 8.86
C LEU A 75 7.97 9.99 7.62
N HIS A 76 7.39 11.16 7.43
CA HIS A 76 7.76 12.07 6.36
C HIS A 76 9.25 12.46 6.43
N GLU A 77 9.75 12.79 7.62
CA GLU A 77 11.18 13.08 7.85
C GLU A 77 12.08 11.86 7.55
N LYS A 78 11.54 10.64 7.68
CA LYS A 78 12.24 9.40 7.34
C LYS A 78 12.14 9.03 5.85
N GLY A 79 11.59 9.88 5.00
CA GLY A 79 11.49 9.65 3.56
C GLY A 79 10.43 8.63 3.16
N ILE A 80 9.37 8.47 3.96
CA ILE A 80 8.18 7.71 3.58
C ILE A 80 7.44 8.49 2.49
N VAL A 81 6.83 7.79 1.53
CA VAL A 81 6.20 8.41 0.35
C VAL A 81 4.67 8.34 0.38
N MET A 82 4.09 7.45 1.17
CA MET A 82 2.63 7.33 1.34
C MET A 82 2.28 6.52 2.59
N ILE A 83 1.07 6.72 3.08
CA ILE A 83 0.49 5.97 4.21
C ILE A 83 -0.78 5.28 3.72
N GLU A 84 -0.93 4.00 4.02
CA GLU A 84 -2.13 3.20 3.78
C GLU A 84 -2.84 2.93 5.10
N GLN A 85 -4.15 3.16 5.14
CA GLN A 85 -5.10 2.91 6.22
C GLN A 85 -4.52 3.13 7.65
N PRO A 86 -4.23 4.39 8.02
CA PRO A 86 -3.59 4.69 9.31
C PRO A 86 -4.46 4.32 10.50
N MET A 87 -5.77 4.55 10.40
CA MET A 87 -6.72 4.44 11.50
C MET A 87 -7.88 3.50 11.18
N PRO A 88 -8.62 3.01 12.20
CA PRO A 88 -9.81 2.19 12.01
C PRO A 88 -10.82 2.80 11.03
N LYS A 89 -11.35 2.00 10.12
CA LYS A 89 -12.34 2.45 9.11
C LYS A 89 -13.61 3.04 9.71
N THR A 90 -13.90 2.76 10.98
CA THR A 90 -15.01 3.32 11.73
C THR A 90 -14.78 4.75 12.22
N GLN A 91 -13.55 5.25 12.15
CA GLN A 91 -13.14 6.59 12.58
C GLN A 91 -12.96 7.54 11.40
N LEU A 92 -13.92 7.58 10.46
CA LEU A 92 -13.76 8.28 9.19
C LEU A 92 -13.53 9.80 9.36
N ASP A 93 -14.17 10.42 10.35
CA ASP A 93 -14.02 11.84 10.65
C ASP A 93 -12.60 12.16 11.17
N ASP A 94 -12.05 11.29 12.02
CA ASP A 94 -10.66 11.44 12.50
C ASP A 94 -9.65 11.20 11.38
N ILE A 95 -9.92 10.24 10.50
CA ILE A 95 -9.11 10.03 9.28
C ILE A 95 -9.12 11.28 8.40
N ALA A 96 -10.31 11.88 8.18
CA ALA A 96 -10.44 13.12 7.40
C ALA A 96 -9.62 14.27 8.02
N TRP A 97 -9.69 14.41 9.34
CA TRP A 97 -8.91 15.42 10.07
C TRP A 97 -7.39 15.19 9.91
N VAL A 98 -6.91 13.94 10.04
CA VAL A 98 -5.52 13.57 9.84
C VAL A 98 -5.09 13.82 8.38
N THR A 99 -5.93 13.45 7.42
CA THR A 99 -5.65 13.60 5.98
C THR A 99 -5.45 15.05 5.59
N GLN A 100 -6.25 15.98 6.14
CA GLN A 100 -6.13 17.43 5.88
C GLN A 100 -4.79 18.03 6.34
N GLN A 101 -4.16 17.44 7.34
CA GLN A 101 -2.92 17.94 7.93
C GLN A 101 -1.68 17.14 7.47
N SER A 102 -1.90 16.00 6.83
CA SER A 102 -0.83 15.08 6.46
C SER A 102 0.06 15.65 5.34
N PRO A 103 1.39 15.67 5.51
CA PRO A 103 2.33 15.98 4.44
C PRO A 103 2.46 14.85 3.42
N LEU A 104 1.92 13.66 3.72
CA LEU A 104 1.99 12.46 2.89
C LEU A 104 0.60 12.10 2.35
N PRO A 105 0.49 11.54 1.15
CA PRO A 105 -0.78 11.01 0.66
C PRO A 105 -1.22 9.81 1.49
N ILE A 106 -2.50 9.83 1.90
CA ILE A 106 -3.15 8.78 2.67
C ILE A 106 -4.12 8.02 1.78
N PHE A 107 -4.03 6.69 1.79
CA PHE A 107 -4.83 5.77 0.97
C PHE A 107 -5.76 4.92 1.82
N ALA A 108 -6.98 4.73 1.32
CA ALA A 108 -7.97 3.82 1.89
C ALA A 108 -7.73 2.39 1.41
N ASP A 109 -7.62 1.42 2.33
CA ASP A 109 -7.66 -0.02 2.05
C ASP A 109 -8.88 -0.68 2.68
N GLU A 110 -8.91 -0.86 3.98
CA GLU A 110 -10.05 -1.53 4.66
C GLU A 110 -11.33 -0.69 4.63
N SER A 111 -11.20 0.62 4.46
CA SER A 111 -12.34 1.54 4.26
C SER A 111 -12.96 1.43 2.88
N LEU A 112 -12.27 0.83 1.91
CA LEU A 112 -12.72 0.65 0.52
C LEU A 112 -12.97 -0.83 0.24
N GLN A 113 -14.21 -1.21 -0.04
CA GLN A 113 -14.55 -2.57 -0.46
C GLN A 113 -15.11 -2.58 -1.87
N ARG A 114 -16.01 -1.67 -2.18
CA ARG A 114 -16.82 -1.67 -3.41
C ARG A 114 -16.83 -0.29 -4.09
N LEU A 115 -17.33 -0.29 -5.32
CA LEU A 115 -17.53 0.96 -6.08
C LEU A 115 -18.39 1.98 -5.33
N SER A 116 -19.39 1.52 -4.58
CA SER A 116 -20.29 2.37 -3.77
C SER A 116 -19.56 3.19 -2.71
N ASP A 117 -18.39 2.71 -2.24
CA ASP A 117 -17.68 3.35 -1.14
C ASP A 117 -16.84 4.55 -1.62
N VAL A 118 -16.43 4.54 -2.88
CA VAL A 118 -15.43 5.49 -3.43
C VAL A 118 -15.83 6.95 -3.19
N ALA A 119 -17.09 7.30 -3.48
CA ALA A 119 -17.54 8.69 -3.34
C ALA A 119 -17.55 9.17 -1.88
N GLY A 120 -17.91 8.29 -0.94
CA GLY A 120 -17.92 8.59 0.50
C GLY A 120 -16.55 8.76 1.13
N LEU A 121 -15.49 8.31 0.46
CA LEU A 121 -14.11 8.42 0.94
C LEU A 121 -13.42 9.71 0.51
N LYS A 122 -14.03 10.48 -0.41
CA LYS A 122 -13.48 11.76 -0.82
C LYS A 122 -13.44 12.75 0.36
N GLY A 123 -12.26 13.33 0.59
CA GLY A 123 -12.00 14.25 1.71
C GLY A 123 -11.48 13.54 2.96
N ALA A 124 -11.82 12.26 3.14
CA ALA A 124 -11.23 11.45 4.21
C ALA A 124 -9.89 10.80 3.78
N PHE A 125 -9.69 10.59 2.48
CA PHE A 125 -8.46 10.03 1.93
C PHE A 125 -8.01 10.79 0.69
N HIS A 126 -6.71 10.85 0.46
CA HIS A 126 -6.12 11.38 -0.78
C HIS A 126 -6.26 10.38 -1.95
N GLY A 127 -6.36 9.09 -1.65
CA GLY A 127 -6.44 8.03 -2.64
C GLY A 127 -7.08 6.76 -2.11
N ILE A 128 -7.23 5.80 -3.00
CA ILE A 128 -7.84 4.50 -2.74
C ILE A 128 -6.93 3.36 -3.19
N ASN A 129 -6.95 2.24 -2.46
CA ASN A 129 -6.29 0.99 -2.84
C ASN A 129 -7.33 -0.02 -3.35
N ILE A 130 -7.34 -0.24 -4.65
CA ILE A 130 -8.21 -1.21 -5.30
C ILE A 130 -7.59 -2.59 -5.24
N LYS A 131 -8.30 -3.55 -4.66
CA LYS A 131 -7.93 -4.98 -4.67
C LYS A 131 -9.06 -5.77 -5.33
N LEU A 132 -8.73 -6.59 -6.33
CA LEU A 132 -9.74 -7.34 -7.09
C LEU A 132 -10.54 -8.31 -6.22
N MET A 133 -9.92 -8.84 -5.18
CA MET A 133 -10.59 -9.70 -4.19
C MET A 133 -11.66 -8.97 -3.38
N LYS A 134 -11.55 -7.65 -3.21
CA LYS A 134 -12.56 -6.83 -2.53
C LYS A 134 -13.68 -6.39 -3.48
N CYS A 135 -13.31 -5.88 -4.65
CA CYS A 135 -14.25 -5.23 -5.58
C CYS A 135 -14.88 -6.17 -6.61
N THR A 136 -14.80 -7.50 -6.38
CA THR A 136 -15.44 -8.52 -7.25
C THR A 136 -14.93 -8.58 -8.70
N GLY A 137 -13.74 -8.08 -8.96
CA GLY A 137 -13.05 -8.28 -10.23
C GLY A 137 -12.85 -7.03 -11.08
N MET A 138 -12.33 -7.25 -12.27
CA MET A 138 -11.77 -6.20 -13.12
C MET A 138 -12.81 -5.14 -13.57
N ARG A 139 -14.03 -5.56 -13.89
CA ARG A 139 -15.06 -4.62 -14.37
C ARG A 139 -15.40 -3.56 -13.34
N GLU A 140 -15.57 -3.95 -12.08
CA GLU A 140 -15.84 -3.01 -10.99
C GLU A 140 -14.58 -2.19 -10.67
N GLY A 141 -13.42 -2.82 -10.66
CA GLY A 141 -12.14 -2.14 -10.46
C GLY A 141 -11.92 -0.98 -11.45
N TRP A 142 -12.20 -1.16 -12.74
CA TRP A 142 -12.09 -0.09 -13.74
C TRP A 142 -13.08 1.06 -13.49
N LYS A 143 -14.30 0.77 -13.03
CA LYS A 143 -15.25 1.80 -12.65
C LYS A 143 -14.76 2.59 -11.43
N MET A 144 -14.12 1.91 -10.47
CA MET A 144 -13.53 2.55 -9.29
C MET A 144 -12.37 3.47 -9.68
N VAL A 145 -11.47 3.04 -10.59
CA VAL A 145 -10.41 3.90 -11.15
C VAL A 145 -11.02 5.15 -11.77
N THR A 146 -12.00 4.98 -12.66
CA THR A 146 -12.64 6.11 -13.37
C THR A 146 -13.30 7.08 -12.39
N LEU A 147 -14.04 6.58 -11.41
CA LEU A 147 -14.73 7.42 -10.42
C LEU A 147 -13.71 8.15 -9.51
N ALA A 148 -12.70 7.45 -9.02
CA ALA A 148 -11.66 8.06 -8.18
C ALA A 148 -10.94 9.20 -8.94
N ARG A 149 -10.57 8.97 -10.20
CA ARG A 149 -9.94 10.00 -11.05
C ARG A 149 -10.88 11.20 -11.28
N ALA A 150 -12.15 10.97 -11.56
CA ALA A 150 -13.15 12.03 -11.70
C ALA A 150 -13.32 12.87 -10.43
N LEU A 151 -13.14 12.24 -9.25
CA LEU A 151 -13.16 12.90 -7.95
C LEU A 151 -11.81 13.56 -7.57
N GLY A 152 -10.78 13.48 -8.42
CA GLY A 152 -9.45 14.02 -8.14
C GLY A 152 -8.64 13.21 -7.11
N MET A 153 -9.01 11.95 -6.89
CA MET A 153 -8.31 11.05 -5.97
C MET A 153 -7.16 10.31 -6.67
N LYS A 154 -6.11 10.03 -5.92
CA LYS A 154 -5.05 9.10 -6.34
C LYS A 154 -5.57 7.66 -6.32
N VAL A 155 -4.94 6.80 -7.11
CA VAL A 155 -5.30 5.39 -7.18
C VAL A 155 -4.08 4.51 -6.99
N MET A 156 -4.23 3.51 -6.16
CA MET A 156 -3.31 2.40 -5.98
C MET A 156 -4.03 1.11 -6.39
N VAL A 157 -3.31 0.17 -6.97
CA VAL A 157 -3.76 -1.20 -7.15
C VAL A 157 -2.94 -2.10 -6.23
N GLY A 158 -3.63 -2.88 -5.42
CA GLY A 158 -3.02 -3.85 -4.51
C GLY A 158 -3.56 -5.26 -4.71
N CYS A 159 -3.01 -6.17 -3.92
CA CYS A 159 -3.46 -7.56 -3.85
C CYS A 159 -3.54 -8.03 -2.40
N MET A 160 -4.07 -9.21 -2.21
CA MET A 160 -3.86 -10.04 -1.03
C MET A 160 -2.70 -11.02 -1.33
N THR A 161 -2.46 -12.00 -0.50
CA THR A 161 -1.62 -13.14 -0.86
C THR A 161 -2.40 -13.98 -1.88
N GLU A 162 -2.04 -13.83 -3.15
CA GLU A 162 -2.81 -14.33 -4.29
C GLU A 162 -1.91 -15.03 -5.31
N THR A 163 -2.51 -15.81 -6.20
CA THR A 163 -1.79 -16.47 -7.30
C THR A 163 -1.30 -15.45 -8.34
N SER A 164 -0.31 -15.86 -9.15
CA SER A 164 0.17 -15.04 -10.26
C SER A 164 -0.93 -14.75 -11.30
N CYS A 165 -1.95 -15.59 -11.42
CA CYS A 165 -3.13 -15.30 -12.24
C CYS A 165 -3.88 -14.07 -11.75
N ALA A 166 -4.18 -14.00 -10.45
CA ALA A 166 -4.90 -12.87 -9.85
C ALA A 166 -4.04 -11.59 -9.87
N CYS A 167 -2.75 -11.69 -9.51
CA CYS A 167 -1.83 -10.56 -9.59
C CYS A 167 -1.65 -10.06 -11.03
N SER A 168 -1.62 -10.93 -12.04
CA SER A 168 -1.58 -10.53 -13.46
C SER A 168 -2.83 -9.76 -13.89
N ALA A 169 -4.01 -10.17 -13.41
CA ALA A 169 -5.25 -9.45 -13.67
C ALA A 169 -5.21 -8.05 -13.03
N ALA A 170 -4.74 -7.95 -11.78
CA ALA A 170 -4.56 -6.66 -11.10
C ALA A 170 -3.50 -5.79 -11.79
N ALA A 171 -2.44 -6.37 -12.32
CA ALA A 171 -1.37 -5.66 -13.02
C ALA A 171 -1.85 -4.94 -14.30
N GLN A 172 -2.98 -5.35 -14.90
CA GLN A 172 -3.58 -4.64 -16.02
C GLN A 172 -4.02 -3.21 -15.67
N PHE A 173 -4.20 -2.90 -14.39
CA PHE A 173 -4.52 -1.55 -13.92
C PHE A 173 -3.27 -0.65 -13.79
N SER A 174 -2.07 -1.21 -13.76
CA SER A 174 -0.84 -0.48 -13.49
C SER A 174 -0.64 0.78 -14.35
N PRO A 175 -0.99 0.82 -15.65
CA PRO A 175 -0.86 2.04 -16.45
C PRO A 175 -1.78 3.19 -16.01
N ALA A 176 -2.85 2.91 -15.26
CA ALA A 176 -3.88 3.87 -14.87
C ALA A 176 -3.79 4.31 -13.40
N VAL A 177 -2.80 3.82 -12.65
CA VAL A 177 -2.67 4.06 -11.20
C VAL A 177 -1.37 4.77 -10.85
N ASP A 178 -1.31 5.35 -9.65
CA ASP A 178 -0.14 6.06 -9.12
C ASP A 178 0.82 5.12 -8.39
N PHE A 179 0.30 4.09 -7.73
CA PHE A 179 1.06 3.09 -6.97
C PHE A 179 0.58 1.67 -7.28
N ALA A 180 1.50 0.71 -7.19
CA ALA A 180 1.21 -0.71 -7.30
C ALA A 180 1.83 -1.49 -6.14
N ASP A 181 1.08 -2.42 -5.58
CA ASP A 181 1.47 -3.33 -4.50
C ASP A 181 1.00 -4.75 -4.86
N LEU A 182 1.75 -5.38 -5.77
CA LEU A 182 1.39 -6.63 -6.43
C LEU A 182 2.47 -7.69 -6.21
N ASP A 183 2.85 -7.90 -4.96
CA ASP A 183 3.83 -8.89 -4.53
C ASP A 183 3.21 -10.20 -4.01
N GLY A 184 1.88 -10.31 -4.00
CA GLY A 184 1.17 -11.42 -3.39
C GLY A 184 1.55 -12.80 -3.94
N ASN A 185 1.86 -12.90 -5.23
CA ASN A 185 2.31 -14.15 -5.84
C ASN A 185 3.76 -14.53 -5.48
N LEU A 186 4.57 -13.57 -5.01
CA LEU A 186 5.93 -13.84 -4.55
C LEU A 186 5.95 -14.42 -3.12
N LEU A 187 4.82 -14.39 -2.44
CA LEU A 187 4.64 -14.83 -1.05
C LEU A 187 4.06 -16.25 -0.94
N ILE A 188 3.81 -16.94 -2.07
CA ILE A 188 3.27 -18.30 -2.11
C ILE A 188 4.24 -19.25 -2.79
N ALA A 189 4.31 -20.48 -2.29
CA ALA A 189 5.20 -21.53 -2.83
C ALA A 189 4.48 -22.51 -3.76
N ASN A 190 3.15 -22.51 -3.79
CA ASN A 190 2.32 -23.48 -4.49
C ASN A 190 1.48 -22.88 -5.62
N ASP A 191 1.98 -21.82 -6.24
CA ASP A 191 1.30 -21.22 -7.39
C ASP A 191 1.27 -22.19 -8.57
N ARG A 192 0.09 -22.42 -9.12
CA ARG A 192 -0.14 -23.31 -10.26
C ARG A 192 -0.19 -22.60 -11.60
N PHE A 193 -0.11 -21.28 -11.58
CA PHE A 193 -0.20 -20.46 -12.78
C PHE A 193 1.17 -19.88 -13.13
N LYS A 194 1.38 -19.66 -14.42
CA LYS A 194 2.42 -18.77 -14.93
C LYS A 194 1.75 -17.45 -15.23
N GLY A 195 2.18 -16.39 -14.57
CA GLY A 195 1.61 -15.07 -14.70
C GLY A 195 2.68 -14.01 -14.81
N MET A 196 2.40 -12.84 -14.25
CA MET A 196 3.33 -11.72 -14.24
C MET A 196 4.67 -12.10 -13.59
N GLU A 197 5.72 -11.51 -14.12
CA GLU A 197 7.04 -11.54 -13.52
C GLU A 197 7.38 -10.17 -12.95
N VAL A 198 8.18 -10.15 -11.89
CA VAL A 198 8.70 -8.92 -11.28
C VAL A 198 10.22 -8.93 -11.41
N ILE A 199 10.73 -7.98 -12.19
CA ILE A 199 12.18 -7.81 -12.40
C ILE A 199 12.57 -6.40 -11.96
N LYS A 200 13.37 -6.30 -10.90
CA LYS A 200 13.77 -5.03 -10.29
C LYS A 200 12.55 -4.13 -10.02
N GLY A 201 11.52 -4.68 -9.38
CA GLY A 201 10.29 -3.99 -9.06
C GLY A 201 9.39 -3.67 -10.25
N LYS A 202 9.81 -3.94 -11.49
CA LYS A 202 8.98 -3.73 -12.69
C LYS A 202 8.17 -4.97 -13.00
N ILE A 203 6.88 -4.77 -13.24
CA ILE A 203 5.94 -5.82 -13.62
C ILE A 203 6.04 -6.03 -15.13
N THR A 204 6.21 -7.28 -15.53
CA THR A 204 6.12 -7.75 -16.90
C THR A 204 4.99 -8.77 -17.01
N LEU A 205 4.10 -8.57 -17.97
CA LEU A 205 3.01 -9.50 -18.27
C LEU A 205 3.46 -10.44 -19.39
N PRO A 206 3.02 -11.72 -19.37
CA PRO A 206 3.34 -12.68 -20.40
C PRO A 206 2.73 -12.32 -21.74
#